data_675e5512b424db3f2671e2c6e42e9a44
#
_entry.id   675e5512b424db3f2671e2c6e42e9a44
#
_cell.length_a   1.000
_cell.length_b   1.000
_cell.length_c   1.000
_cell.angle_alpha   90.00
_cell.angle_beta   90.00
_cell.angle_gamma   90.00
#
_symmetry.space_group_name_H-M   'P 1'
#
loop_
_entity.id
_entity.type
_entity.pdbx_description
1 polymer ?
#
loop_
_entity_poly.entity_id
_entity_poly.type
_entity_poly.pdbx_seq_one_letter_code
_entity_poly.pdbx_strand_id
1 'polypeptide(L)'
;MNRPALRLQPFPAAPAIRPVEEIRPGRRVPAQKPRGNARSAGSRRVGGAWVRPAIGFLVFVEILLLGGHALRWARTSPRFALSEVVVEGHRALDARDIVRLTALPLGLNIFGVDLEQVRSRVAASPWVRQASVRRQLPHALRVEIEERRPAALFRRDPPFGVDAEGVVLGALLEKPRGCLPLLEGLDPQRLSPGGSVWGPGFEAQLAAVTLFSRTPGIRGGCLSVRRTEEGKLRLRALDGRIELLASEDGLEAQAARLRAIVQHILREPPTSARIELDLTFPGRVVVRPIGQDGGAKG
;
A
#
# COMPACT_ATOMS: atom_id res chain seq x y z
N MET A 1 19.49 -32.28 -2.06
CA MET A 1 18.73 -32.17 -0.80
C MET A 1 17.25 -32.34 -1.13
N ASN A 2 16.72 -33.48 -0.72
CA ASN A 2 15.39 -34.01 -1.06
C ASN A 2 14.25 -33.20 -0.42
N ARG A 3 13.28 -32.81 -1.24
CA ARG A 3 11.96 -32.37 -0.76
C ARG A 3 11.08 -33.62 -0.62
N PRO A 4 10.39 -33.82 0.53
CA PRO A 4 9.45 -34.93 0.66
C PRO A 4 8.14 -34.62 -0.09
N ALA A 5 7.69 -35.58 -0.87
CA ALA A 5 6.41 -35.57 -1.57
C ALA A 5 5.25 -35.73 -0.57
N LEU A 6 4.28 -34.83 -0.63
CA LEU A 6 2.99 -34.93 0.08
C LEU A 6 2.19 -36.11 -0.51
N ARG A 7 2.00 -37.17 0.27
CA ARG A 7 1.04 -38.25 -0.03
C ARG A 7 -0.36 -37.75 0.31
N LEU A 8 -1.20 -37.64 -0.70
CA LEU A 8 -2.65 -37.49 -0.55
C LEU A 8 -3.22 -38.84 -0.07
N GLN A 9 -3.92 -38.85 1.05
CA GLN A 9 -4.68 -39.98 1.54
C GLN A 9 -5.99 -40.13 0.74
N PRO A 10 -6.41 -41.33 0.39
CA PRO A 10 -7.68 -41.55 -0.31
C PRO A 10 -8.88 -41.39 0.63
N PHE A 11 -9.93 -40.77 0.09
CA PHE A 11 -11.21 -40.55 0.77
C PHE A 11 -11.86 -41.91 1.14
N PRO A 12 -12.53 -42.00 2.31
CA PRO A 12 -13.29 -43.23 2.65
C PRO A 12 -14.52 -43.39 1.74
N ALA A 13 -14.73 -44.62 1.34
CA ALA A 13 -15.84 -45.04 0.47
C ALA A 13 -17.21 -44.79 1.14
N ALA A 14 -18.17 -44.34 0.34
CA ALA A 14 -19.56 -44.14 0.74
C ALA A 14 -20.24 -45.47 1.15
N PRO A 15 -21.12 -45.44 2.17
CA PRO A 15 -21.84 -46.66 2.62
C PRO A 15 -22.85 -47.14 1.57
N ALA A 16 -22.85 -48.43 1.39
CA ALA A 16 -23.74 -49.15 0.45
C ALA A 16 -25.22 -48.98 0.82
N ILE A 17 -26.02 -48.64 -0.18
CA ILE A 17 -27.47 -48.55 -0.11
C ILE A 17 -28.02 -50.01 -0.09
N ARG A 18 -28.78 -50.36 0.98
CA ARG A 18 -29.48 -51.65 1.07
C ARG A 18 -30.73 -51.64 0.16
N PRO A 19 -31.02 -52.72 -0.51
CA PRO A 19 -32.22 -52.84 -1.38
C PRO A 19 -33.49 -52.88 -0.55
N VAL A 20 -34.50 -52.18 -1.07
CA VAL A 20 -35.85 -52.10 -0.53
C VAL A 20 -36.51 -53.46 -0.63
N GLU A 21 -36.97 -53.97 0.48
CA GLU A 21 -37.71 -55.25 0.60
C GLU A 21 -39.15 -55.09 0.09
N GLU A 22 -39.52 -56.02 -0.79
CA GLU A 22 -40.75 -56.10 -1.56
C GLU A 22 -41.96 -56.36 -0.62
N ILE A 23 -42.92 -55.41 -0.52
CA ILE A 23 -44.13 -55.59 0.27
C ILE A 23 -45.13 -56.43 -0.49
N ARG A 24 -45.40 -57.66 -0.01
CA ARG A 24 -46.47 -58.55 -0.50
C ARG A 24 -47.86 -58.01 -0.06
N PRO A 25 -48.91 -58.10 -0.94
CA PRO A 25 -50.26 -57.68 -0.59
C PRO A 25 -50.96 -58.78 0.23
N GLY A 26 -51.31 -58.43 1.48
CA GLY A 26 -51.96 -59.34 2.40
C GLY A 26 -53.33 -58.88 2.84
N ARG A 27 -54.36 -59.55 2.37
CA ARG A 27 -55.58 -59.94 3.03
C ARG A 27 -56.59 -58.82 3.43
N ARG A 28 -57.68 -58.77 2.71
CA ARG A 28 -58.91 -58.03 3.01
C ARG A 28 -59.53 -58.61 4.31
N VAL A 29 -59.83 -57.69 5.24
CA VAL A 29 -60.70 -57.91 6.43
C VAL A 29 -61.99 -57.16 6.23
N PRO A 30 -63.19 -57.73 6.58
CA PRO A 30 -64.49 -57.15 6.24
C PRO A 30 -64.85 -56.00 7.11
N ALA A 31 -65.61 -55.07 6.51
CA ALA A 31 -66.14 -53.85 7.11
C ALA A 31 -67.12 -54.14 8.25
N GLN A 32 -66.85 -53.62 9.43
CA GLN A 32 -67.84 -53.47 10.48
C GLN A 32 -68.42 -52.07 10.45
N LYS A 33 -69.75 -51.98 10.36
CA LYS A 33 -70.53 -50.76 10.44
C LYS A 33 -70.36 -50.08 11.81
N PRO A 34 -70.24 -48.75 11.89
CA PRO A 34 -70.19 -48.05 13.17
C PRO A 34 -71.57 -47.79 13.69
N ARG A 35 -71.83 -48.18 14.94
CA ARG A 35 -72.95 -47.71 15.76
C ARG A 35 -72.58 -46.37 16.42
N GLY A 36 -73.37 -45.40 16.17
CA GLY A 36 -74.03 -44.50 17.05
C GLY A 36 -73.25 -43.58 17.97
N ASN A 37 -73.31 -42.33 17.66
CA ASN A 37 -73.45 -41.18 18.54
C ASN A 37 -72.85 -41.24 19.94
N ALA A 38 -71.75 -40.51 20.11
CA ALA A 38 -71.52 -39.73 21.32
C ALA A 38 -71.13 -38.30 20.85
N ARG A 39 -72.04 -37.40 21.12
CA ARG A 39 -71.84 -35.94 21.08
C ARG A 39 -70.74 -35.61 22.11
N SER A 40 -69.48 -35.62 21.72
CA SER A 40 -68.45 -34.99 22.50
C SER A 40 -68.52 -33.47 22.30
N ALA A 41 -68.87 -32.81 23.38
CA ALA A 41 -68.85 -31.35 23.48
C ALA A 41 -67.53 -30.86 22.95
N GLY A 42 -67.57 -30.10 21.85
CA GLY A 42 -66.42 -29.39 21.33
C GLY A 42 -65.90 -28.41 22.38
N SER A 43 -64.88 -28.78 23.09
CA SER A 43 -64.07 -27.81 23.78
C SER A 43 -63.41 -26.95 22.69
N ARG A 44 -63.97 -25.80 22.46
CA ARG A 44 -63.33 -24.73 21.69
C ARG A 44 -62.00 -24.44 22.36
N ARG A 45 -60.95 -25.07 21.90
CA ARG A 45 -59.59 -24.62 22.14
C ARG A 45 -59.39 -23.32 21.34
N VAL A 46 -60.09 -22.29 21.75
CA VAL A 46 -59.82 -20.92 21.33
C VAL A 46 -58.66 -20.48 22.21
N GLY A 47 -57.47 -20.47 21.76
CA GLY A 47 -56.41 -19.84 22.55
C GLY A 47 -54.96 -20.17 22.21
N GLY A 48 -54.67 -21.19 21.38
CA GLY A 48 -53.26 -21.59 21.19
C GLY A 48 -52.51 -21.00 19.98
N ALA A 49 -53.25 -20.55 18.96
CA ALA A 49 -52.61 -20.15 17.69
C ALA A 49 -51.89 -18.79 17.75
N TRP A 50 -52.35 -17.88 18.61
CA TRP A 50 -51.79 -16.53 18.73
C TRP A 50 -50.73 -16.41 19.84
N VAL A 51 -50.65 -17.35 20.75
CA VAL A 51 -49.69 -17.32 21.88
C VAL A 51 -48.26 -17.47 21.39
N ARG A 52 -48.01 -18.35 20.42
CA ARG A 52 -46.68 -18.56 19.83
C ARG A 52 -46.10 -17.33 19.16
N PRO A 53 -46.79 -16.67 18.21
CA PRO A 53 -46.31 -15.45 17.61
C PRO A 53 -46.20 -14.29 18.59
N ALA A 54 -47.07 -14.21 19.59
CA ALA A 54 -47.00 -13.19 20.64
C ALA A 54 -45.75 -13.35 21.52
N ILE A 55 -45.42 -14.57 21.91
CA ILE A 55 -44.18 -14.86 22.64
C ILE A 55 -42.95 -14.53 21.77
N GLY A 56 -42.97 -14.93 20.50
CA GLY A 56 -41.87 -14.60 19.54
C GLY A 56 -41.67 -13.09 19.41
N PHE A 57 -42.76 -12.34 19.31
CA PHE A 57 -42.73 -10.87 19.23
C PHE A 57 -42.21 -10.25 20.55
N LEU A 58 -42.63 -10.75 21.70
CA LEU A 58 -42.16 -10.26 22.99
C LEU A 58 -40.63 -10.48 23.16
N VAL A 59 -40.15 -11.70 22.84
CA VAL A 59 -38.75 -12.02 22.87
C VAL A 59 -37.95 -11.14 21.89
N PHE A 60 -38.46 -10.89 20.71
CA PHE A 60 -37.84 -10.00 19.74
C PHE A 60 -37.71 -8.56 20.26
N VAL A 61 -38.80 -8.02 20.87
CA VAL A 61 -38.78 -6.68 21.48
C VAL A 61 -37.78 -6.63 22.64
N GLU A 62 -37.74 -7.67 23.47
CA GLU A 62 -36.78 -7.75 24.58
C GLU A 62 -35.33 -7.75 24.09
N ILE A 63 -35.00 -8.52 23.05
CA ILE A 63 -33.70 -8.51 22.41
C ILE A 63 -33.32 -7.13 21.88
N LEU A 64 -34.28 -6.42 21.25
CA LEU A 64 -34.07 -5.06 20.76
C LEU A 64 -33.80 -4.07 21.90
N LEU A 65 -34.58 -4.17 22.98
CA LEU A 65 -34.41 -3.30 24.16
C LEU A 65 -33.10 -3.56 24.88
N LEU A 66 -32.72 -4.84 25.09
CA LEU A 66 -31.45 -5.22 25.66
C LEU A 66 -30.28 -4.79 24.77
N GLY A 67 -30.37 -5.01 23.48
CA GLY A 67 -29.38 -4.56 22.50
C GLY A 67 -29.20 -3.04 22.49
N GLY A 68 -30.31 -2.30 22.52
CA GLY A 68 -30.32 -0.84 22.62
C GLY A 68 -29.69 -0.34 23.92
N HIS A 69 -30.01 -0.99 25.04
CA HIS A 69 -29.41 -0.65 26.33
C HIS A 69 -27.90 -0.95 26.36
N ALA A 70 -27.49 -2.12 25.89
CA ALA A 70 -26.07 -2.50 25.78
C ALA A 70 -25.29 -1.52 24.91
N LEU A 71 -25.85 -1.11 23.76
CA LEU A 71 -25.24 -0.14 22.86
C LEU A 71 -25.11 1.26 23.52
N ARG A 72 -26.13 1.71 24.23
CA ARG A 72 -26.06 2.96 25.00
C ARG A 72 -24.99 2.89 26.08
N TRP A 73 -24.99 1.80 26.85
CA TRP A 73 -23.96 1.57 27.86
C TRP A 73 -22.56 1.56 27.28
N ALA A 74 -22.33 0.88 26.17
CA ALA A 74 -21.02 0.86 25.49
C ALA A 74 -20.58 2.27 25.07
N ARG A 75 -21.52 3.10 24.58
CA ARG A 75 -21.21 4.47 24.14
C ARG A 75 -20.98 5.45 25.28
N THR A 76 -21.46 5.17 26.49
CA THR A 76 -21.33 6.06 27.64
C THR A 76 -20.34 5.57 28.69
N SER A 77 -19.94 4.32 28.62
CA SER A 77 -19.04 3.70 29.60
C SER A 77 -17.61 4.24 29.52
N PRO A 78 -17.01 4.67 30.62
CA PRO A 78 -15.60 5.09 30.67
C PRO A 78 -14.61 4.02 30.26
N ARG A 79 -15.03 2.74 30.31
CA ARG A 79 -14.17 1.60 29.87
C ARG A 79 -13.79 1.67 28.40
N PHE A 80 -14.59 2.35 27.60
CA PHE A 80 -14.37 2.53 26.16
C PHE A 80 -13.86 3.93 25.82
N ALA A 81 -13.39 4.68 26.82
CA ALA A 81 -12.72 5.94 26.60
C ALA A 81 -11.33 5.70 25.96
N LEU A 82 -11.05 6.37 24.85
CA LEU A 82 -9.78 6.30 24.14
C LEU A 82 -8.66 6.78 25.05
N SER A 83 -7.73 5.89 25.40
CA SER A 83 -6.56 6.20 26.23
C SER A 83 -5.26 6.10 25.44
N GLU A 84 -5.25 5.36 24.34
CA GLU A 84 -4.04 5.07 23.58
C GLU A 84 -4.30 5.03 22.07
N VAL A 85 -3.30 5.49 21.30
CA VAL A 85 -3.24 5.31 19.85
C VAL A 85 -1.93 4.58 19.54
N VAL A 86 -2.06 3.34 19.12
CA VAL A 86 -0.93 2.49 18.72
C VAL A 86 -0.64 2.72 17.24
N VAL A 87 0.57 3.15 16.91
CA VAL A 87 0.99 3.41 15.54
C VAL A 87 1.97 2.34 15.09
N GLU A 88 1.68 1.73 13.95
CA GLU A 88 2.50 0.68 13.34
C GLU A 88 2.89 1.04 11.92
N GLY A 89 4.05 0.51 11.45
CA GLY A 89 4.52 0.68 10.07
C GLY A 89 5.35 1.94 9.83
N HIS A 90 5.49 2.82 10.83
CA HIS A 90 6.34 4.02 10.75
C HIS A 90 7.83 3.65 10.81
N ARG A 91 8.67 4.43 10.11
CA ARG A 91 10.14 4.27 10.07
C ARG A 91 10.87 5.61 10.10
N ALA A 92 10.45 6.54 9.24
CA ALA A 92 11.01 7.88 9.10
C ALA A 92 10.16 8.91 9.85
N LEU A 93 8.86 8.70 9.95
CA LEU A 93 7.95 9.55 10.72
C LEU A 93 8.02 9.21 12.21
N ASP A 94 7.96 10.21 13.06
CA ASP A 94 7.76 10.00 14.48
C ASP A 94 6.30 9.55 14.75
N ALA A 95 6.14 8.52 15.58
CA ALA A 95 4.82 8.05 16.02
C ALA A 95 3.97 9.18 16.61
N ARG A 96 4.60 10.12 17.32
CA ARG A 96 3.92 11.29 17.90
C ARG A 96 3.32 12.21 16.85
N ASP A 97 4.00 12.38 15.73
CA ASP A 97 3.49 13.22 14.65
C ASP A 97 2.28 12.58 13.98
N ILE A 98 2.31 11.24 13.82
CA ILE A 98 1.17 10.49 13.30
C ILE A 98 -0.02 10.58 14.25
N VAL A 99 0.22 10.45 15.57
CA VAL A 99 -0.83 10.63 16.59
C VAL A 99 -1.43 12.05 16.51
N ARG A 100 -0.62 13.08 16.32
CA ARG A 100 -1.11 14.46 16.12
C ARG A 100 -2.00 14.60 14.89
N LEU A 101 -1.65 13.90 13.78
CA LEU A 101 -2.46 13.89 12.56
C LEU A 101 -3.85 13.28 12.77
N THR A 102 -4.02 12.36 13.71
CA THR A 102 -5.34 11.82 14.03
C THR A 102 -6.30 12.87 14.55
N ALA A 103 -5.76 13.92 15.21
CA ALA A 103 -6.51 15.00 15.86
C ALA A 103 -7.62 14.49 16.80
N LEU A 104 -7.35 13.39 17.51
CA LEU A 104 -8.29 12.79 18.44
C LEU A 104 -7.99 13.24 19.87
N PRO A 105 -8.98 13.78 20.61
CA PRO A 105 -8.83 14.04 22.03
C PRO A 105 -8.86 12.69 22.80
N LEU A 106 -7.97 12.54 23.76
CA LEU A 106 -8.03 11.43 24.73
C LEU A 106 -9.31 11.55 25.55
N GLY A 107 -9.87 10.41 25.96
CA GLY A 107 -11.12 10.34 26.71
C GLY A 107 -12.38 10.27 25.85
N LEU A 108 -12.29 10.47 24.53
CA LEU A 108 -13.41 10.25 23.62
C LEU A 108 -13.81 8.77 23.61
N ASN A 109 -15.13 8.49 23.60
CA ASN A 109 -15.57 7.09 23.50
C ASN A 109 -15.17 6.49 22.14
N ILE A 110 -14.54 5.33 22.15
CA ILE A 110 -13.97 4.67 20.94
C ILE A 110 -15.02 4.36 19.88
N PHE A 111 -16.28 4.12 20.29
CA PHE A 111 -17.40 3.87 19.35
C PHE A 111 -17.91 5.16 18.68
N GLY A 112 -17.61 6.32 19.26
CA GLY A 112 -17.92 7.63 18.69
C GLY A 112 -16.86 8.13 17.69
N VAL A 113 -15.71 7.45 17.58
CA VAL A 113 -14.66 7.85 16.64
C VAL A 113 -15.05 7.48 15.21
N ASP A 114 -15.03 8.45 14.31
CA ASP A 114 -15.12 8.23 12.87
C ASP A 114 -13.76 7.78 12.33
N LEU A 115 -13.63 6.47 12.08
CA LEU A 115 -12.37 5.87 11.62
C LEU A 115 -11.98 6.35 10.22
N GLU A 116 -12.95 6.61 9.35
CA GLU A 116 -12.66 7.07 7.99
C GLU A 116 -12.15 8.51 7.99
N GLN A 117 -12.68 9.36 8.83
CA GLN A 117 -12.17 10.71 9.01
C GLN A 117 -10.74 10.69 9.56
N VAL A 118 -10.45 9.82 10.53
CA VAL A 118 -9.09 9.66 11.07
C VAL A 118 -8.15 9.14 9.99
N ARG A 119 -8.55 8.12 9.25
CA ARG A 119 -7.80 7.57 8.13
C ARG A 119 -7.44 8.65 7.11
N SER A 120 -8.43 9.44 6.71
CA SER A 120 -8.25 10.52 5.74
C SER A 120 -7.29 11.60 6.22
N ARG A 121 -7.33 11.96 7.50
CA ARG A 121 -6.39 12.92 8.09
C ARG A 121 -4.96 12.40 8.08
N VAL A 122 -4.76 11.13 8.46
CA VAL A 122 -3.43 10.51 8.44
C VAL A 122 -2.94 10.37 7.00
N ALA A 123 -3.80 9.95 6.06
CA ALA A 123 -3.47 9.80 4.65
C ALA A 123 -3.22 11.15 3.93
N ALA A 124 -3.63 12.27 4.50
CA ALA A 124 -3.33 13.61 3.97
C ALA A 124 -1.84 13.98 4.12
N SER A 125 -1.08 13.28 4.96
CA SER A 125 0.36 13.49 5.05
C SER A 125 1.05 13.01 3.77
N PRO A 126 1.89 13.83 3.12
CA PRO A 126 2.64 13.43 1.92
C PRO A 126 3.51 12.20 2.11
N TRP A 127 3.94 11.94 3.34
CA TRP A 127 4.78 10.80 3.71
C TRP A 127 4.02 9.49 3.85
N VAL A 128 2.70 9.54 3.91
CA VAL A 128 1.85 8.35 4.06
C VAL A 128 1.34 7.91 2.71
N ARG A 129 1.71 6.70 2.29
CA ARG A 129 1.22 6.09 1.06
C ARG A 129 -0.18 5.53 1.27
N GLN A 130 -0.35 4.81 2.38
CA GLN A 130 -1.61 4.20 2.76
C GLN A 130 -1.75 4.22 4.27
N ALA A 131 -2.97 4.43 4.75
CA ALA A 131 -3.31 4.35 6.16
C ALA A 131 -4.52 3.43 6.37
N SER A 132 -4.49 2.64 7.42
CA SER A 132 -5.63 1.89 7.92
C SER A 132 -5.83 2.18 9.41
N VAL A 133 -7.09 2.31 9.83
CA VAL A 133 -7.41 2.62 11.23
C VAL A 133 -8.43 1.60 11.72
N ARG A 134 -8.12 0.99 12.85
CA ARG A 134 -8.98 -0.02 13.47
C ARG A 134 -9.15 0.23 14.97
N ARG A 135 -10.32 -0.14 15.49
CA ARG A 135 -10.54 -0.13 16.93
C ARG A 135 -9.88 -1.36 17.56
N GLN A 136 -9.05 -1.13 18.55
CA GLN A 136 -8.48 -2.16 19.40
C GLN A 136 -9.14 -2.04 20.78
N LEU A 137 -10.23 -2.78 20.94
CA LEU A 137 -11.01 -2.75 22.18
C LEU A 137 -10.16 -3.19 23.39
N PRO A 138 -10.42 -2.62 24.55
CA PRO A 138 -11.56 -1.73 24.85
C PRO A 138 -11.28 -0.23 24.66
N HIS A 139 -10.02 0.24 24.62
CA HIS A 139 -9.70 1.66 24.82
C HIS A 139 -8.59 2.18 23.90
N ALA A 140 -8.16 1.40 22.89
CA ALA A 140 -7.09 1.80 21.97
C ALA A 140 -7.56 1.87 20.51
N LEU A 141 -6.92 2.73 19.73
CA LEU A 141 -6.98 2.72 18.27
C LEU A 141 -5.65 2.24 17.72
N ARG A 142 -5.70 1.36 16.73
CA ARG A 142 -4.53 0.94 15.96
C ARG A 142 -4.55 1.69 14.63
N VAL A 143 -3.47 2.41 14.36
CA VAL A 143 -3.21 3.13 13.11
C VAL A 143 -2.04 2.44 12.44
N GLU A 144 -2.30 1.74 11.35
CA GLU A 144 -1.28 1.10 10.53
C GLU A 144 -1.02 2.00 9.31
N ILE A 145 0.24 2.34 9.08
CA ILE A 145 0.62 3.16 7.93
C ILE A 145 1.66 2.45 7.06
N GLU A 146 1.60 2.73 5.77
CA GLU A 146 2.67 2.46 4.83
C GLU A 146 3.32 3.79 4.47
N GLU A 147 4.59 3.97 4.83
CA GLU A 147 5.33 5.18 4.50
C GLU A 147 5.81 5.18 3.06
N ARG A 148 5.75 6.36 2.42
CA ARG A 148 6.42 6.61 1.15
C ARG A 148 7.93 6.66 1.36
N ARG A 149 8.66 6.17 0.38
CA ARG A 149 10.13 6.24 0.38
C ARG A 149 10.61 7.19 -0.69
N PRO A 150 11.50 8.13 -0.36
CA PRO A 150 12.06 8.99 -1.37
C PRO A 150 12.89 8.15 -2.37
N ALA A 151 12.59 8.31 -3.65
CA ALA A 151 13.33 7.70 -4.78
C ALA A 151 14.35 8.67 -5.37
N ALA A 152 14.09 9.97 -5.26
CA ALA A 152 14.97 11.03 -5.73
C ALA A 152 14.79 12.30 -4.90
N LEU A 153 15.68 13.26 -5.11
CA LEU A 153 15.68 14.57 -4.49
C LEU A 153 15.50 15.67 -5.53
N PHE A 154 14.89 16.77 -5.12
CA PHE A 154 14.94 18.04 -5.82
C PHE A 154 15.91 19.01 -5.13
N ARG A 155 16.60 19.80 -5.93
CA ARG A 155 17.52 20.82 -5.41
C ARG A 155 16.74 21.98 -4.78
N ARG A 156 16.63 21.91 -3.45
CA ARG A 156 16.14 22.99 -2.57
C ARG A 156 16.97 22.97 -1.29
N ASP A 157 16.83 23.98 -0.49
CA ASP A 157 17.43 24.04 0.82
C ASP A 157 16.31 24.22 1.87
N PRO A 158 16.01 23.22 2.68
CA PRO A 158 16.49 21.82 2.59
C PRO A 158 15.98 21.07 1.34
N PRO A 159 16.65 19.98 0.91
CA PRO A 159 16.24 19.24 -0.29
C PRO A 159 14.88 18.59 -0.10
N PHE A 160 14.07 18.56 -1.15
CA PHE A 160 12.76 17.92 -1.14
C PHE A 160 12.86 16.50 -1.69
N GLY A 161 12.22 15.56 -1.00
CA GLY A 161 12.08 14.20 -1.49
C GLY A 161 10.92 14.04 -2.46
N VAL A 162 11.07 13.13 -3.41
CA VAL A 162 10.00 12.64 -4.27
C VAL A 162 10.05 11.13 -4.29
N ASP A 163 8.88 10.49 -4.26
CA ASP A 163 8.80 9.03 -4.37
C ASP A 163 8.81 8.54 -5.83
N ALA A 164 8.77 7.22 -6.00
CA ALA A 164 8.75 6.60 -7.31
C ALA A 164 7.46 6.86 -8.11
N GLU A 165 6.41 7.34 -7.47
CA GLU A 165 5.11 7.67 -8.07
C GLU A 165 5.00 9.17 -8.39
N GLY A 166 6.07 9.93 -8.14
CA GLY A 166 6.12 11.36 -8.40
C GLY A 166 5.44 12.22 -7.35
N VAL A 167 5.13 11.68 -6.17
CA VAL A 167 4.57 12.46 -5.06
C VAL A 167 5.69 13.18 -4.32
N VAL A 168 5.54 14.48 -4.16
CA VAL A 168 6.49 15.32 -3.44
C VAL A 168 6.29 15.14 -1.94
N LEU A 169 7.30 14.60 -1.25
CA LEU A 169 7.24 14.31 0.20
C LEU A 169 7.47 15.54 1.06
N GLY A 170 8.10 16.57 0.50
CA GLY A 170 8.51 17.79 1.21
C GLY A 170 9.98 17.75 1.64
N ALA A 171 10.34 18.63 2.55
CA ALA A 171 11.71 18.79 3.01
C ALA A 171 12.22 17.57 3.76
N LEU A 172 13.40 17.08 3.38
CA LEU A 172 14.14 16.06 4.12
C LEU A 172 15.02 16.73 5.16
N LEU A 173 14.62 16.63 6.42
CA LEU A 173 15.39 17.18 7.54
C LEU A 173 16.58 16.29 7.91
N GLU A 174 16.45 14.99 7.68
CA GLU A 174 17.51 14.02 7.89
C GLU A 174 18.11 13.57 6.56
N LYS A 175 19.44 13.42 6.53
CA LYS A 175 20.12 12.86 5.35
C LYS A 175 19.69 11.40 5.17
N PRO A 176 19.18 11.03 3.98
CA PRO A 176 18.82 9.67 3.71
C PRO A 176 20.04 8.75 3.86
N ARG A 177 19.81 7.54 4.38
CA ARG A 177 20.83 6.50 4.43
C ARG A 177 21.19 6.06 3.00
N GLY A 178 22.27 6.59 2.47
CA GLY A 178 22.69 6.35 1.09
C GLY A 178 22.51 7.61 0.22
N CYS A 179 22.94 7.50 -1.02
CA CYS A 179 22.84 8.60 -1.95
C CYS A 179 21.58 8.46 -2.80
N LEU A 180 20.70 9.46 -2.73
CA LEU A 180 19.56 9.60 -3.63
C LEU A 180 19.95 10.47 -4.83
N PRO A 181 19.45 10.13 -6.04
CA PRO A 181 19.69 10.95 -7.23
C PRO A 181 19.01 12.32 -7.10
N LEU A 182 19.64 13.31 -7.72
CA LEU A 182 19.14 14.68 -7.73
C LEU A 182 18.49 14.99 -9.08
N LEU A 183 17.22 15.31 -9.08
CA LEU A 183 16.48 15.73 -10.28
C LEU A 183 16.56 17.24 -10.42
N GLU A 184 16.95 17.70 -11.60
CA GLU A 184 17.09 19.12 -11.91
C GLU A 184 16.17 19.53 -13.06
N GLY A 185 15.81 20.82 -13.13
CA GLY A 185 15.05 21.37 -14.26
C GLY A 185 13.53 21.15 -14.17
N LEU A 186 13.02 20.78 -13.01
CA LEU A 186 11.58 20.72 -12.75
C LEU A 186 11.09 22.09 -12.20
N ASP A 187 9.85 22.42 -12.54
CA ASP A 187 9.21 23.65 -12.11
C ASP A 187 9.08 23.70 -10.59
N PRO A 188 9.73 24.68 -9.90
CA PRO A 188 9.64 24.80 -8.46
C PRO A 188 8.21 24.98 -7.91
N GLN A 189 7.30 25.51 -8.73
CA GLN A 189 5.90 25.70 -8.32
C GLN A 189 5.14 24.37 -8.13
N ARG A 190 5.57 23.32 -8.83
CA ARG A 190 5.03 21.98 -8.68
C ARG A 190 5.59 21.22 -7.47
N LEU A 191 6.58 21.78 -6.80
CA LEU A 191 7.26 21.14 -5.68
C LEU A 191 6.59 21.46 -4.33
N SER A 192 5.27 21.46 -4.26
CA SER A 192 4.53 21.52 -3.01
C SER A 192 4.38 20.14 -2.37
N PRO A 193 4.53 20.00 -1.03
CA PRO A 193 4.31 18.73 -0.37
C PRO A 193 2.90 18.16 -0.67
N GLY A 194 2.83 16.89 -1.03
CA GLY A 194 1.60 16.23 -1.49
C GLY A 194 1.23 16.49 -2.95
N GLY A 195 1.92 17.41 -3.63
CA GLY A 195 1.78 17.62 -5.07
C GLY A 195 2.38 16.47 -5.87
N SER A 196 1.98 16.36 -7.15
CA SER A 196 2.52 15.35 -8.06
C SER A 196 3.35 16.04 -9.15
N VAL A 197 4.55 15.50 -9.36
CA VAL A 197 5.44 15.90 -10.48
C VAL A 197 5.41 14.87 -11.61
N TRP A 198 4.48 13.91 -11.53
CA TRP A 198 4.36 12.85 -12.52
C TRP A 198 4.18 13.42 -13.92
N GLY A 199 4.87 12.82 -14.87
CA GLY A 199 4.82 13.16 -16.27
C GLY A 199 6.02 12.61 -17.03
N PRO A 200 6.00 12.67 -18.38
CA PRO A 200 7.03 12.03 -19.22
C PRO A 200 8.46 12.45 -18.88
N GLY A 201 8.66 13.72 -18.55
CA GLY A 201 9.99 14.22 -18.18
C GLY A 201 10.49 13.67 -16.84
N PHE A 202 9.61 13.51 -15.84
CA PHE A 202 9.94 12.91 -14.56
C PHE A 202 10.22 11.40 -14.69
N GLU A 203 9.36 10.70 -15.43
CA GLU A 203 9.51 9.26 -15.68
C GLU A 203 10.85 8.94 -16.34
N ALA A 204 11.18 9.67 -17.41
CA ALA A 204 12.44 9.51 -18.13
C ALA A 204 13.66 9.78 -17.24
N GLN A 205 13.61 10.85 -16.44
CA GLN A 205 14.69 11.18 -15.50
C GLN A 205 14.85 10.10 -14.43
N LEU A 206 13.74 9.62 -13.83
CA LEU A 206 13.77 8.60 -12.79
C LEU A 206 14.25 7.25 -13.35
N ALA A 207 13.79 6.86 -14.54
CA ALA A 207 14.25 5.67 -15.23
C ALA A 207 15.74 5.73 -15.53
N ALA A 208 16.23 6.85 -16.05
CA ALA A 208 17.64 7.04 -16.33
C ALA A 208 18.52 6.91 -15.09
N VAL A 209 18.19 7.62 -14.01
CA VAL A 209 19.01 7.50 -12.78
C VAL A 209 18.94 6.11 -12.17
N THR A 210 17.81 5.43 -12.25
CA THR A 210 17.65 4.06 -11.75
C THR A 210 18.51 3.07 -12.53
N LEU A 211 18.55 3.20 -13.85
CA LEU A 211 19.31 2.31 -14.73
C LEU A 211 20.82 2.59 -14.66
N PHE A 212 21.21 3.84 -14.71
CA PHE A 212 22.62 4.23 -14.77
C PHE A 212 23.30 4.13 -13.41
N SER A 213 22.62 4.36 -12.30
CA SER A 213 23.18 4.16 -10.96
C SER A 213 23.59 2.72 -10.65
N ARG A 214 23.08 1.75 -11.41
CA ARG A 214 23.45 0.32 -11.30
C ARG A 214 24.76 0.00 -12.01
N THR A 215 25.34 0.95 -12.74
CA THR A 215 26.59 0.74 -13.48
C THR A 215 27.79 0.69 -12.51
N PRO A 216 28.63 -0.37 -12.54
CA PRO A 216 29.85 -0.42 -11.76
C PRO A 216 30.74 0.79 -12.09
N GLY A 217 31.33 1.42 -11.08
CA GLY A 217 32.16 2.63 -11.24
C GLY A 217 31.37 3.94 -11.08
N ILE A 218 30.05 3.94 -11.30
CA ILE A 218 29.15 5.02 -10.91
C ILE A 218 28.56 4.74 -9.53
N ARG A 219 28.65 3.49 -9.06
CA ARG A 219 28.23 3.07 -7.70
C ARG A 219 29.01 3.84 -6.64
N GLY A 220 28.30 4.61 -5.82
CA GLY A 220 28.86 5.40 -4.72
C GLY A 220 28.84 6.89 -4.97
N GLY A 221 28.74 7.34 -6.25
CA GLY A 221 28.47 8.73 -6.59
C GLY A 221 26.98 8.97 -6.79
N CYS A 222 26.44 9.99 -6.20
CA CYS A 222 25.10 10.43 -6.53
C CYS A 222 25.06 10.95 -7.95
N LEU A 223 24.02 10.62 -8.68
CA LEU A 223 23.77 11.17 -10.00
C LEU A 223 22.84 12.37 -9.89
N SER A 224 23.17 13.48 -10.54
CA SER A 224 22.16 14.47 -10.89
C SER A 224 21.70 14.20 -12.32
N VAL A 225 20.43 14.44 -12.60
CA VAL A 225 19.86 14.34 -13.94
C VAL A 225 19.06 15.58 -14.26
N ARG A 226 19.26 16.07 -15.49
CA ARG A 226 18.55 17.19 -16.03
C ARG A 226 18.06 16.85 -17.43
N ARG A 227 16.81 17.17 -17.71
CA ARG A 227 16.29 17.15 -19.08
C ARG A 227 16.74 18.42 -19.81
N THR A 228 17.31 18.26 -21.00
CA THR A 228 17.67 19.39 -21.89
C THR A 228 16.45 19.85 -22.68
N GLU A 229 16.53 21.03 -23.27
CA GLU A 229 15.48 21.58 -24.16
C GLU A 229 15.28 20.70 -25.40
N GLU A 230 16.32 19.99 -25.83
CA GLU A 230 16.28 19.05 -26.97
C GLU A 230 15.65 17.69 -26.61
N GLY A 231 15.11 17.50 -25.39
CA GLY A 231 14.54 16.23 -24.94
C GLY A 231 15.57 15.15 -24.62
N LYS A 232 16.84 15.52 -24.44
CA LYS A 232 17.89 14.60 -24.00
C LYS A 232 18.05 14.66 -22.48
N LEU A 233 18.61 13.62 -21.91
CA LEU A 233 18.93 13.53 -20.48
C LEU A 233 20.42 13.72 -20.29
N ARG A 234 20.79 14.75 -19.54
CA ARG A 234 22.17 14.96 -19.09
C ARG A 234 22.28 14.49 -17.64
N LEU A 235 23.10 13.48 -17.44
CA LEU A 235 23.37 12.95 -16.09
C LEU A 235 24.80 13.34 -15.72
N ARG A 236 25.00 13.71 -14.47
CA ARG A 236 26.30 14.03 -13.92
C ARG A 236 26.53 13.25 -12.65
N ALA A 237 27.66 12.56 -12.55
CA ALA A 237 28.11 12.02 -11.28
C ALA A 237 28.43 13.18 -10.34
N LEU A 238 28.05 13.09 -9.05
CA LEU A 238 28.23 14.19 -8.10
C LEU A 238 29.71 14.48 -7.77
N ASP A 239 30.61 13.54 -8.10
CA ASP A 239 32.04 13.79 -8.10
C ASP A 239 32.52 14.67 -9.27
N GLY A 240 31.61 14.95 -10.21
CA GLY A 240 31.83 15.81 -11.38
C GLY A 240 32.78 15.25 -12.43
N ARG A 241 33.25 14.00 -12.30
CA ARG A 241 34.20 13.41 -13.22
C ARG A 241 33.58 12.88 -14.50
N ILE A 242 32.37 12.38 -14.41
CA ILE A 242 31.66 11.74 -15.53
C ILE A 242 30.35 12.49 -15.80
N GLU A 243 30.20 12.93 -17.03
CA GLU A 243 28.92 13.39 -17.58
C GLU A 243 28.43 12.41 -18.63
N LEU A 244 27.13 12.10 -18.59
CA LEU A 244 26.47 11.22 -19.55
C LEU A 244 25.42 12.02 -20.31
N LEU A 245 25.39 11.86 -21.62
CA LEU A 245 24.29 12.36 -22.45
C LEU A 245 23.53 11.15 -22.99
N ALA A 246 22.23 11.07 -22.67
CA ALA A 246 21.37 9.96 -23.03
C ALA A 246 20.11 10.46 -23.75
N SER A 247 19.54 9.64 -24.62
CA SER A 247 18.19 9.86 -25.18
C SER A 247 17.14 9.31 -24.22
N GLU A 248 15.95 9.89 -24.19
CA GLU A 248 14.82 9.35 -23.43
C GLU A 248 14.40 7.96 -23.94
N ASP A 249 14.59 7.71 -25.23
CA ASP A 249 14.27 6.42 -25.85
C ASP A 249 15.41 5.42 -25.72
N GLY A 250 15.07 4.16 -25.44
CA GLY A 250 16.04 3.07 -25.43
C GLY A 250 17.04 3.14 -24.28
N LEU A 251 16.67 3.68 -23.13
CA LEU A 251 17.53 3.83 -21.95
C LEU A 251 18.20 2.52 -21.49
N GLU A 252 17.50 1.39 -21.61
CA GLU A 252 18.08 0.07 -21.24
C GLU A 252 19.27 -0.31 -22.13
N ALA A 253 19.14 -0.12 -23.45
CA ALA A 253 20.21 -0.39 -24.40
C ALA A 253 21.39 0.58 -24.17
N GLN A 254 21.12 1.84 -23.84
CA GLN A 254 22.13 2.83 -23.51
C GLN A 254 22.87 2.46 -22.21
N ALA A 255 22.13 2.01 -21.19
CA ALA A 255 22.72 1.54 -19.94
C ALA A 255 23.57 0.27 -20.11
N ALA A 256 23.18 -0.62 -21.03
CA ALA A 256 23.98 -1.79 -21.37
C ALA A 256 25.31 -1.39 -22.03
N ARG A 257 25.28 -0.45 -22.99
CA ARG A 257 26.49 0.09 -23.62
C ARG A 257 27.39 0.81 -22.63
N LEU A 258 26.82 1.60 -21.74
CA LEU A 258 27.57 2.27 -20.68
C LEU A 258 28.30 1.25 -19.80
N ARG A 259 27.62 0.18 -19.36
CA ARG A 259 28.25 -0.86 -18.55
C ARG A 259 29.45 -1.52 -19.22
N ALA A 260 29.36 -1.74 -20.54
CA ALA A 260 30.46 -2.32 -21.31
C ALA A 260 31.69 -1.40 -21.38
N ILE A 261 31.47 -0.09 -21.62
CA ILE A 261 32.59 0.85 -21.80
C ILE A 261 33.19 1.34 -20.47
N VAL A 262 32.39 1.48 -19.41
CA VAL A 262 32.91 1.97 -18.12
C VAL A 262 33.93 1.03 -17.53
N GLN A 263 33.82 -0.27 -17.71
CA GLN A 263 34.86 -1.23 -17.29
C GLN A 263 36.17 -1.01 -18.00
N HIS A 264 36.17 -0.61 -19.27
CA HIS A 264 37.38 -0.27 -20.02
C HIS A 264 37.96 1.06 -19.54
N ILE A 265 37.15 2.09 -19.37
CA ILE A 265 37.58 3.42 -18.87
C ILE A 265 38.17 3.33 -17.46
N LEU A 266 37.62 2.46 -16.59
CA LEU A 266 38.16 2.27 -15.23
C LEU A 266 39.54 1.56 -15.23
N ARG A 267 39.83 0.74 -16.24
CA ARG A 267 41.15 0.07 -16.37
C ARG A 267 42.19 1.03 -16.94
N GLU A 268 41.79 1.86 -17.87
CA GLU A 268 42.64 2.82 -18.56
C GLU A 268 41.99 4.22 -18.44
N PRO A 269 42.19 4.90 -17.29
CA PRO A 269 41.56 6.18 -17.07
C PRO A 269 42.08 7.21 -18.09
N PRO A 270 41.20 7.96 -18.74
CA PRO A 270 41.63 9.00 -19.66
C PRO A 270 42.43 10.07 -18.93
N THR A 271 43.38 10.66 -19.63
CA THR A 271 44.29 11.68 -19.10
C THR A 271 43.58 12.95 -18.63
N SER A 272 42.34 13.17 -19.07
CA SER A 272 41.49 14.30 -18.66
C SER A 272 40.76 14.05 -17.34
N ALA A 273 40.70 15.08 -16.49
CA ALA A 273 40.07 15.02 -15.20
C ALA A 273 38.54 14.81 -15.30
N ARG A 274 37.93 15.16 -16.43
CA ARG A 274 36.47 15.02 -16.71
C ARG A 274 36.25 14.46 -18.09
N ILE A 275 35.25 13.60 -18.21
CA ILE A 275 34.83 12.98 -19.48
C ILE A 275 33.31 13.10 -19.66
N GLU A 276 32.90 13.36 -20.91
CA GLU A 276 31.53 13.23 -21.36
C GLU A 276 31.39 11.94 -22.18
N LEU A 277 30.38 11.16 -21.85
CA LEU A 277 30.02 9.94 -22.57
C LEU A 277 28.67 10.17 -23.26
N ASP A 278 28.69 10.31 -24.56
CA ASP A 278 27.48 10.49 -25.35
C ASP A 278 26.94 9.11 -25.79
N LEU A 279 25.80 8.74 -25.25
CA LEU A 279 25.11 7.47 -25.45
C LEU A 279 23.97 7.59 -26.48
N THR A 280 23.70 8.79 -27.00
CA THR A 280 22.57 9.04 -27.91
C THR A 280 22.76 8.36 -29.27
N PHE A 281 23.97 8.03 -29.67
CA PHE A 281 24.24 7.36 -30.92
C PHE A 281 23.95 5.87 -30.87
N PRO A 282 23.16 5.30 -31.80
CA PRO A 282 22.91 3.87 -31.86
C PRO A 282 24.21 3.06 -32.03
N GLY A 283 24.38 2.02 -31.22
CA GLY A 283 25.49 1.05 -31.37
C GLY A 283 26.88 1.54 -30.95
N ARG A 284 27.08 2.81 -30.59
CA ARG A 284 28.38 3.36 -30.18
C ARG A 284 28.24 4.31 -29.00
N VAL A 285 29.35 4.50 -28.29
CA VAL A 285 29.49 5.54 -27.26
C VAL A 285 30.61 6.47 -27.69
N VAL A 286 30.32 7.76 -27.70
CA VAL A 286 31.35 8.77 -28.02
C VAL A 286 31.91 9.30 -26.71
N VAL A 287 33.21 9.21 -26.54
CA VAL A 287 33.94 9.70 -25.36
C VAL A 287 34.59 11.02 -25.73
N ARG A 288 34.28 12.06 -24.99
CA ARG A 288 34.90 13.39 -25.17
C ARG A 288 35.54 13.84 -23.87
N PRO A 289 36.77 14.34 -23.89
CA PRO A 289 37.36 15.02 -22.75
C PRO A 289 36.65 16.35 -22.56
N ILE A 290 36.18 16.64 -21.33
CA ILE A 290 35.69 17.97 -20.97
C ILE A 290 36.91 18.76 -20.53
N GLY A 291 37.38 19.71 -21.38
CA GLY A 291 38.41 20.66 -20.99
C GLY A 291 37.92 21.49 -19.80
N GLN A 292 38.84 21.94 -18.97
CA GLN A 292 38.61 23.08 -18.10
C GLN A 292 38.40 24.26 -19.03
N ASP A 293 37.15 24.61 -19.33
CA ASP A 293 36.86 25.86 -20.01
C ASP A 293 37.41 26.97 -19.13
N GLY A 294 38.45 27.57 -19.65
CA GLY A 294 39.08 28.73 -19.07
C GLY A 294 38.00 29.77 -18.80
N GLY A 295 37.96 30.24 -17.58
CA GLY A 295 37.09 31.33 -17.21
C GLY A 295 37.14 32.41 -18.28
N ALA A 296 36.03 32.64 -18.94
CA ALA A 296 35.86 33.76 -19.82
C ALA A 296 36.08 35.01 -18.97
N LYS A 297 37.23 35.62 -19.18
CA LYS A 297 37.50 37.03 -18.83
C LYS A 297 36.59 37.84 -19.74
N GLY A 298 35.72 38.60 -19.16
CA GLY A 298 34.92 39.60 -19.82
C GLY A 298 33.95 40.20 -18.82
#